data_a8d6f70bee27f2f65532121297d6c487
#
_entry.id   a8d6f70bee27f2f65532121297d6c487
#
_cell.length_a   1.000
_cell.length_b   1.000
_cell.length_c   1.000
_cell.angle_alpha   90.00
_cell.angle_beta   90.00
_cell.angle_gamma   90.00
#
_symmetry.space_group_name_H-M   'P 1'
#
loop_
_entity.id
_entity.type
_entity.pdbx_description
1 polymer ?
#
loop_
_entity_poly.entity_id
_entity_poly.type
_entity_poly.pdbx_seq_one_letter_code
_entity_poly.pdbx_strand_id
1 'polypeptide(L)'
;MRRLNIVILALPIILLISIFFRTYQIIERYGYGHDAELFSWIVKDILINHHPRLIGQLTSAEGIFIGPLFYYLLVPFFLLSKMDPVGALIPVTVIGIITTFSYYFVFSKLFNKNTGLIASFLHAILLTWVGFDRRIVPSTPTDLWVVWYFYIIIQIARGNFFVLPFLGILIGLIWHIHIALLPTLFAIPFAFLVSKKIPKVKHLIGFLIVLLVTNLPLMIFEIRHQFIQIRALAENFTSNHGGEVGISKLIYMLNLVSKNVNSLFLSPYSLPNPLKPFFVLAILASSCLLIKKKVLTKKEIIPLLALIVGVISFFTLSSSLVSEYYIYDIEIIFVALVSLIFSLLIKSKFGKILVVFTLSSLFVKNLYHFTQDYIYKKDYQERKGVVEFIVNDAKQKDFPCIGISYITAPGENTGFRYFFYLKNQHLVHPSLNVPVYNIVIPDELSLKEVKVKYGHIGIIPPTNIPPKDVINKSCQTPNTNLTDPMLGYVD
;
A
#
# COMPACT_ATOMS: atom_id res chain seq x y z
N MET A 1 -5.54 37.11 -15.56
CA MET A 1 -6.87 36.46 -15.64
C MET A 1 -6.86 35.15 -16.43
N ARG A 2 -6.41 35.06 -17.72
CA ARG A 2 -6.45 33.77 -18.51
C ARG A 2 -5.75 32.57 -17.84
N ARG A 3 -4.64 32.74 -17.10
CA ARG A 3 -3.90 31.62 -16.46
C ARG A 3 -4.61 31.05 -15.21
N LEU A 4 -5.41 31.84 -14.51
CA LEU A 4 -6.23 31.37 -13.39
C LEU A 4 -7.32 30.41 -13.87
N ASN A 5 -7.92 30.71 -15.01
CA ASN A 5 -9.00 29.90 -15.59
C ASN A 5 -8.56 28.48 -16.00
N ILE A 6 -7.31 28.31 -16.48
CA ILE A 6 -6.81 26.97 -16.87
C ILE A 6 -6.68 26.05 -15.66
N VAL A 7 -6.15 26.54 -14.55
CA VAL A 7 -5.99 25.74 -13.32
C VAL A 7 -7.35 25.40 -12.71
N ILE A 8 -8.28 26.36 -12.73
CA ILE A 8 -9.64 26.17 -12.21
C ILE A 8 -10.38 25.05 -12.95
N LEU A 9 -10.10 24.87 -14.24
CA LEU A 9 -10.74 23.83 -15.05
C LEU A 9 -9.94 22.51 -15.04
N ALA A 10 -8.62 22.57 -15.14
CA ALA A 10 -7.79 21.39 -15.29
C ALA A 10 -7.69 20.54 -14.01
N LEU A 11 -7.57 21.16 -12.84
CA LEU A 11 -7.42 20.42 -11.58
C LEU A 11 -8.67 19.58 -11.23
N PRO A 12 -9.91 20.11 -11.30
CA PRO A 12 -11.10 19.29 -11.11
C PRO A 12 -11.21 18.11 -12.08
N ILE A 13 -10.84 18.32 -13.36
CA ILE A 13 -10.83 17.24 -14.36
C ILE A 13 -9.80 16.15 -13.96
N ILE A 14 -8.60 16.54 -13.54
CA ILE A 14 -7.58 15.60 -13.06
C ILE A 14 -8.09 14.81 -11.84
N LEU A 15 -8.77 15.47 -10.91
CA LEU A 15 -9.35 14.80 -9.74
C LEU A 15 -10.49 13.85 -10.12
N LEU A 16 -11.33 14.20 -11.08
CA LEU A 16 -12.36 13.30 -11.61
C LEU A 16 -11.73 12.07 -12.29
N ILE A 17 -10.67 12.25 -13.07
CA ILE A 17 -9.89 11.14 -13.65
C ILE A 17 -9.31 10.28 -12.52
N SER A 18 -8.75 10.88 -11.48
CA SER A 18 -8.21 10.16 -10.33
C SER A 18 -9.29 9.35 -9.60
N ILE A 19 -10.47 9.92 -9.39
CA ILE A 19 -11.64 9.24 -8.82
C ILE A 19 -11.99 8.04 -9.69
N PHE A 20 -12.14 8.23 -11.02
CA PHE A 20 -12.47 7.15 -11.93
C PHE A 20 -11.49 5.97 -11.80
N PHE A 21 -10.19 6.21 -11.91
CA PHE A 21 -9.19 5.13 -11.83
C PHE A 21 -9.18 4.41 -10.47
N ARG A 22 -9.61 5.07 -9.39
CA ARG A 22 -9.61 4.48 -8.05
C ARG A 22 -10.92 3.84 -7.64
N THR A 23 -12.02 4.15 -8.36
CA THR A 23 -13.35 3.63 -8.05
C THR A 23 -13.92 2.66 -9.08
N TYR A 24 -13.44 2.69 -10.33
CA TYR A 24 -13.94 1.81 -11.39
C TYR A 24 -13.76 0.33 -11.02
N GLN A 25 -14.84 -0.42 -10.97
CA GLN A 25 -14.88 -1.83 -10.59
C GLN A 25 -14.11 -2.11 -9.29
N ILE A 26 -14.25 -1.24 -8.27
CA ILE A 26 -13.44 -1.33 -7.07
C ILE A 26 -13.81 -2.56 -6.23
N ILE A 27 -15.06 -2.97 -6.22
CA ILE A 27 -15.55 -4.13 -5.47
C ILE A 27 -15.18 -5.42 -6.19
N GLU A 28 -15.34 -5.45 -7.52
CA GLU A 28 -15.00 -6.60 -8.37
C GLU A 28 -13.50 -6.91 -8.39
N ARG A 29 -12.68 -5.89 -8.13
CA ARG A 29 -11.21 -5.98 -8.08
C ARG A 29 -10.68 -5.90 -6.66
N TYR A 30 -11.53 -6.05 -5.66
CA TYR A 30 -11.11 -6.07 -4.28
C TYR A 30 -10.46 -7.42 -3.94
N GLY A 31 -9.14 -7.46 -3.93
CA GLY A 31 -8.37 -8.62 -3.50
C GLY A 31 -8.58 -8.88 -2.01
N TYR A 32 -9.42 -9.85 -1.67
CA TYR A 32 -9.72 -10.22 -0.30
C TYR A 32 -9.09 -11.57 0.02
N GLY A 33 -7.93 -11.53 0.65
CA GLY A 33 -7.18 -12.71 1.08
C GLY A 33 -6.75 -12.57 2.55
N HIS A 34 -5.60 -13.16 2.87
CA HIS A 34 -5.06 -13.23 4.22
C HIS A 34 -5.00 -11.87 4.94
N ASP A 35 -4.33 -10.87 4.33
CA ASP A 35 -4.14 -9.57 4.98
C ASP A 35 -5.47 -8.85 5.24
N ALA A 36 -6.35 -8.81 4.23
CA ALA A 36 -7.65 -8.15 4.36
C ALA A 36 -8.56 -8.83 5.40
N GLU A 37 -8.49 -10.16 5.50
CA GLU A 37 -9.17 -10.91 6.54
C GLU A 37 -8.61 -10.59 7.93
N LEU A 38 -7.27 -10.58 8.09
CA LEU A 38 -6.61 -10.24 9.34
C LEU A 38 -6.97 -8.81 9.80
N PHE A 39 -7.00 -7.83 8.88
CA PHE A 39 -7.42 -6.47 9.21
C PHE A 39 -8.87 -6.42 9.70
N SER A 40 -9.74 -7.22 9.10
CA SER A 40 -11.14 -7.34 9.53
C SER A 40 -11.24 -7.87 10.95
N TRP A 41 -10.45 -8.87 11.31
CA TRP A 41 -10.36 -9.42 12.66
C TRP A 41 -9.78 -8.41 13.66
N ILE A 42 -8.74 -7.66 13.28
CA ILE A 42 -8.17 -6.61 14.15
C ILE A 42 -9.20 -5.51 14.41
N VAL A 43 -9.92 -5.04 13.38
CA VAL A 43 -10.98 -4.04 13.53
C VAL A 43 -12.12 -4.57 14.42
N LYS A 44 -12.50 -5.85 14.23
CA LYS A 44 -13.50 -6.52 15.10
C LYS A 44 -13.02 -6.54 16.54
N ASP A 45 -11.77 -6.86 16.79
CA ASP A 45 -11.21 -6.91 18.14
C ASP A 45 -11.25 -5.54 18.82
N ILE A 46 -10.89 -4.47 18.10
CA ILE A 46 -10.99 -3.10 18.59
C ILE A 46 -12.44 -2.73 18.94
N LEU A 47 -13.40 -3.03 18.03
CA LEU A 47 -14.77 -2.55 18.16
C LEU A 47 -15.66 -3.40 19.08
N ILE A 48 -15.55 -4.72 19.00
CA ILE A 48 -16.44 -5.66 19.67
C ILE A 48 -15.86 -6.12 20.99
N ASN A 49 -14.55 -6.40 21.01
CA ASN A 49 -13.88 -6.85 22.25
C ASN A 49 -13.34 -5.67 23.07
N HIS A 50 -13.39 -4.43 22.53
CA HIS A 50 -12.89 -3.21 23.17
C HIS A 50 -11.41 -3.29 23.55
N HIS A 51 -10.60 -4.00 22.74
CA HIS A 51 -9.16 -4.09 22.92
C HIS A 51 -8.43 -3.00 22.12
N PRO A 52 -7.95 -1.91 22.77
CA PRO A 52 -7.16 -0.89 22.08
C PRO A 52 -5.80 -1.47 21.71
N ARG A 53 -5.51 -1.46 20.41
CA ARG A 53 -4.26 -2.02 19.86
C ARG A 53 -3.12 -1.02 19.95
N LEU A 54 -1.98 -1.44 20.47
CA LEU A 54 -0.74 -0.67 20.52
C LEU A 54 0.15 -0.95 19.30
N ILE A 55 -0.02 -2.13 18.69
CA ILE A 55 0.67 -2.58 17.48
C ILE A 55 -0.35 -3.18 16.49
N GLY A 56 0.09 -3.34 15.25
CA GLY A 56 -0.65 -4.06 14.21
C GLY A 56 -0.05 -5.44 13.93
N GLN A 57 -0.09 -5.85 12.66
CA GLN A 57 0.43 -7.14 12.24
C GLN A 57 1.98 -7.21 12.29
N LEU A 58 2.49 -8.43 12.34
CA LEU A 58 3.91 -8.72 12.16
C LEU A 58 4.34 -8.32 10.74
N THR A 59 5.50 -7.71 10.63
CA THR A 59 6.12 -7.42 9.33
C THR A 59 6.87 -8.64 8.79
N SER A 60 7.46 -8.53 7.61
CA SER A 60 8.36 -9.56 7.07
C SER A 60 9.66 -9.72 7.87
N ALA A 61 9.97 -8.81 8.77
CA ALA A 61 11.07 -8.92 9.71
C ALA A 61 10.53 -9.48 11.04
N GLU A 62 11.06 -10.62 11.46
CA GLU A 62 10.61 -11.32 12.65
C GLU A 62 10.73 -10.45 13.91
N GLY A 63 9.70 -10.46 14.75
CA GLY A 63 9.62 -9.67 15.98
C GLY A 63 9.36 -8.18 15.80
N ILE A 64 9.16 -7.70 14.57
CA ILE A 64 8.85 -6.30 14.27
C ILE A 64 7.41 -6.17 13.79
N PHE A 65 6.61 -5.42 14.54
CA PHE A 65 5.20 -5.16 14.25
C PHE A 65 5.04 -3.77 13.66
N ILE A 66 4.08 -3.62 12.76
CA ILE A 66 3.67 -2.30 12.27
C ILE A 66 2.85 -1.58 13.34
N GLY A 67 2.84 -0.24 13.31
CA GLY A 67 2.01 0.53 14.23
C GLY A 67 0.52 0.44 13.92
N PRO A 68 -0.36 0.73 14.90
CA PRO A 68 -1.79 0.42 14.81
C PRO A 68 -2.62 1.43 14.01
N LEU A 69 -2.05 2.54 13.54
CA LEU A 69 -2.80 3.66 12.97
C LEU A 69 -3.72 3.26 11.81
N PHE A 70 -3.26 2.37 10.93
CA PHE A 70 -4.04 1.91 9.77
C PHE A 70 -5.36 1.24 10.21
N TYR A 71 -5.32 0.42 11.24
CA TYR A 71 -6.52 -0.29 11.73
C TYR A 71 -7.53 0.68 12.35
N TYR A 72 -7.06 1.67 13.11
CA TYR A 72 -7.93 2.73 13.65
C TYR A 72 -8.54 3.58 12.52
N LEU A 73 -7.82 3.80 11.43
CA LEU A 73 -8.36 4.46 10.25
C LEU A 73 -9.51 3.67 9.62
N LEU A 74 -9.46 2.33 9.66
CA LEU A 74 -10.53 1.47 9.11
C LEU A 74 -11.79 1.43 9.98
N VAL A 75 -11.66 1.61 11.30
CA VAL A 75 -12.75 1.47 12.29
C VAL A 75 -14.05 2.20 11.90
N PRO A 76 -14.07 3.52 11.59
CA PRO A 76 -15.30 4.22 11.27
C PRO A 76 -15.97 3.69 10.00
N PHE A 77 -15.21 3.20 9.05
CA PHE A 77 -15.73 2.69 7.78
C PHE A 77 -16.27 1.25 7.91
N PHE A 78 -15.73 0.45 8.80
CA PHE A 78 -16.32 -0.84 9.18
C PHE A 78 -17.65 -0.64 9.91
N LEU A 79 -17.76 0.36 10.79
CA LEU A 79 -19.04 0.70 11.41
C LEU A 79 -20.08 1.11 10.36
N LEU A 80 -19.69 1.97 9.41
CA LEU A 80 -20.59 2.41 8.32
C LEU A 80 -21.05 1.25 7.42
N SER A 81 -20.17 0.27 7.18
CA SER A 81 -20.48 -0.92 6.37
C SER A 81 -21.08 -2.08 7.17
N LYS A 82 -21.48 -1.87 8.43
CA LYS A 82 -21.99 -2.91 9.34
C LYS A 82 -21.00 -4.08 9.49
N MET A 83 -19.74 -3.75 9.72
CA MET A 83 -18.61 -4.67 9.86
C MET A 83 -18.23 -5.42 8.57
N ASP A 84 -18.81 -5.09 7.42
CA ASP A 84 -18.41 -5.67 6.15
C ASP A 84 -17.05 -5.08 5.71
N PRO A 85 -16.06 -5.91 5.32
CA PRO A 85 -14.73 -5.46 4.89
C PRO A 85 -14.72 -4.50 3.69
N VAL A 86 -15.80 -4.44 2.91
CA VAL A 86 -15.96 -3.50 1.79
C VAL A 86 -15.80 -2.04 2.24
N GLY A 87 -16.10 -1.74 3.50
CA GLY A 87 -15.91 -0.42 4.09
C GLY A 87 -14.47 0.08 4.03
N ALA A 88 -13.49 -0.81 4.04
CA ALA A 88 -12.07 -0.46 3.94
C ALA A 88 -11.67 0.18 2.60
N LEU A 89 -12.46 -0.01 1.55
CA LEU A 89 -12.23 0.61 0.24
C LEU A 89 -12.37 2.13 0.27
N ILE A 90 -13.20 2.67 1.16
CA ILE A 90 -13.45 4.12 1.25
C ILE A 90 -12.19 4.89 1.66
N PRO A 91 -11.54 4.60 2.81
CA PRO A 91 -10.39 5.38 3.24
C PRO A 91 -9.19 5.24 2.28
N VAL A 92 -8.94 4.08 1.69
CA VAL A 92 -7.82 3.93 0.74
C VAL A 92 -8.07 4.72 -0.55
N THR A 93 -9.30 4.72 -1.07
CA THR A 93 -9.70 5.56 -2.22
C THR A 93 -9.52 7.05 -1.92
N VAL A 94 -9.96 7.50 -0.75
CA VAL A 94 -9.81 8.90 -0.32
C VAL A 94 -8.34 9.28 -0.22
N ILE A 95 -7.48 8.42 0.34
CA ILE A 95 -6.02 8.64 0.41
C ILE A 95 -5.46 8.82 -1.00
N GLY A 96 -5.78 7.97 -1.96
CA GLY A 96 -5.28 8.08 -3.34
C GLY A 96 -5.70 9.39 -4.03
N ILE A 97 -6.95 9.87 -3.78
CA ILE A 97 -7.43 11.15 -4.31
C ILE A 97 -6.70 12.32 -3.64
N ILE A 98 -6.53 12.29 -2.33
CA ILE A 98 -5.75 13.30 -1.56
C ILE A 98 -4.30 13.32 -2.04
N THR A 99 -3.72 12.16 -2.35
CA THR A 99 -2.36 12.07 -2.90
C THR A 99 -2.27 12.76 -4.25
N THR A 100 -3.23 12.53 -5.15
CA THR A 100 -3.29 13.24 -6.45
C THR A 100 -3.35 14.77 -6.26
N PHE A 101 -4.17 15.25 -5.32
CA PHE A 101 -4.22 16.68 -4.99
C PHE A 101 -2.90 17.16 -4.37
N SER A 102 -2.27 16.35 -3.52
CA SER A 102 -0.99 16.68 -2.88
C SER A 102 0.12 16.85 -3.92
N TYR A 103 0.18 16.03 -4.96
CA TYR A 103 1.10 16.23 -6.08
C TYR A 103 0.90 17.59 -6.75
N TYR A 104 -0.35 17.99 -7.02
CA TYR A 104 -0.61 19.32 -7.54
C TYR A 104 -0.10 20.42 -6.59
N PHE A 105 -0.47 20.32 -5.32
CA PHE A 105 -0.14 21.36 -4.32
C PHE A 105 1.37 21.48 -4.14
N VAL A 106 2.06 20.38 -3.87
CA VAL A 106 3.50 20.34 -3.57
C VAL A 106 4.31 20.84 -4.76
N PHE A 107 4.07 20.29 -5.95
CA PHE A 107 4.84 20.68 -7.14
C PHE A 107 4.54 22.09 -7.61
N SER A 108 3.31 22.57 -7.39
CA SER A 108 2.95 23.98 -7.66
C SER A 108 3.67 24.93 -6.72
N LYS A 109 3.78 24.57 -5.44
CA LYS A 109 4.45 25.39 -4.41
C LYS A 109 5.98 25.37 -4.54
N LEU A 110 6.54 24.23 -4.87
CA LEU A 110 8.00 24.10 -5.00
C LEU A 110 8.53 24.72 -6.31
N PHE A 111 7.77 24.59 -7.40
CA PHE A 111 8.23 24.97 -8.74
C PHE A 111 7.25 25.93 -9.44
N ASN A 112 6.21 25.42 -10.06
CA ASN A 112 5.18 26.24 -10.72
C ASN A 112 3.89 25.44 -10.97
N LYS A 113 2.79 26.16 -11.26
CA LYS A 113 1.45 25.56 -11.49
C LYS A 113 1.41 24.51 -12.60
N ASN A 114 2.16 24.71 -13.69
CA ASN A 114 2.19 23.75 -14.80
C ASN A 114 2.86 22.43 -14.36
N THR A 115 3.96 22.51 -13.60
CA THR A 115 4.61 21.34 -13.02
C THR A 115 3.65 20.60 -12.08
N GLY A 116 2.90 21.34 -11.23
CA GLY A 116 1.90 20.74 -10.36
C GLY A 116 0.78 20.03 -11.12
N LEU A 117 0.24 20.63 -12.18
CA LEU A 117 -0.80 20.00 -13.01
C LEU A 117 -0.29 18.73 -13.69
N ILE A 118 0.94 18.75 -14.24
CA ILE A 118 1.53 17.59 -14.91
C ILE A 118 1.81 16.47 -13.91
N ALA A 119 2.40 16.77 -12.75
CA ALA A 119 2.68 15.78 -11.71
C ALA A 119 1.39 15.14 -11.16
N SER A 120 0.37 15.95 -10.90
CA SER A 120 -0.94 15.48 -10.46
C SER A 120 -1.63 14.62 -11.52
N PHE A 121 -1.54 15.01 -12.79
CA PHE A 121 -2.09 14.22 -13.91
C PHE A 121 -1.37 12.86 -14.03
N LEU A 122 -0.04 12.85 -13.96
CA LEU A 122 0.74 11.61 -13.96
C LEU A 122 0.32 10.70 -12.79
N HIS A 123 0.23 11.23 -11.56
CA HIS A 123 -0.22 10.45 -10.42
C HIS A 123 -1.64 9.90 -10.62
N ALA A 124 -2.53 10.67 -11.24
CA ALA A 124 -3.90 10.24 -11.49
C ALA A 124 -4.00 9.01 -12.40
N ILE A 125 -3.08 8.85 -13.37
CA ILE A 125 -3.22 7.90 -14.48
C ILE A 125 -2.16 6.78 -14.53
N LEU A 126 -1.04 6.89 -13.80
CA LEU A 126 0.02 5.87 -13.84
C LEU A 126 -0.45 4.58 -13.15
N LEU A 127 -0.54 3.49 -13.92
CA LEU A 127 -1.19 2.24 -13.50
C LEU A 127 -0.55 1.61 -12.27
N THR A 128 0.76 1.71 -12.12
CA THR A 128 1.48 1.22 -10.94
C THR A 128 0.96 1.89 -9.67
N TRP A 129 0.84 3.21 -9.66
CA TRP A 129 0.33 3.97 -8.52
C TRP A 129 -1.17 3.79 -8.31
N VAL A 130 -1.96 3.76 -9.41
CA VAL A 130 -3.39 3.44 -9.33
C VAL A 130 -3.60 2.08 -8.67
N GLY A 131 -2.84 1.05 -9.07
CA GLY A 131 -2.92 -0.28 -8.47
C GLY A 131 -2.52 -0.29 -7.00
N PHE A 132 -1.50 0.49 -6.62
CA PHE A 132 -1.06 0.60 -5.23
C PHE A 132 -2.09 1.30 -4.34
N ASP A 133 -2.67 2.41 -4.80
CA ASP A 133 -3.71 3.17 -4.09
C ASP A 133 -5.02 2.39 -3.86
N ARG A 134 -5.21 1.27 -4.54
CA ARG A 134 -6.40 0.39 -4.41
C ARG A 134 -6.18 -0.79 -3.46
N ARG A 135 -4.97 -0.99 -2.97
CA ARG A 135 -4.65 -2.06 -2.01
C ARG A 135 -5.06 -1.63 -0.60
N ILE A 136 -5.63 -2.56 0.15
CA ILE A 136 -5.97 -2.35 1.56
C ILE A 136 -4.84 -2.95 2.38
N VAL A 137 -3.79 -2.17 2.60
CA VAL A 137 -2.62 -2.54 3.39
C VAL A 137 -2.08 -1.30 4.13
N PRO A 138 -1.40 -1.47 5.26
CA PRO A 138 -0.83 -0.34 6.01
C PRO A 138 0.10 0.55 5.20
N SER A 139 0.74 0.01 4.16
CA SER A 139 1.64 0.76 3.27
C SER A 139 0.93 1.59 2.19
N THR A 140 -0.39 1.49 2.03
CA THR A 140 -1.15 2.29 1.03
C THR A 140 -0.85 3.79 1.10
N PRO A 141 -0.67 4.45 2.27
CA PRO A 141 -0.34 5.86 2.34
C PRO A 141 1.10 6.23 1.92
N THR A 142 1.91 5.30 1.44
CA THR A 142 3.33 5.55 1.09
C THR A 142 3.49 6.72 0.13
N ASP A 143 2.72 6.78 -0.96
CA ASP A 143 2.85 7.86 -1.95
C ASP A 143 2.44 9.23 -1.38
N LEU A 144 1.42 9.26 -0.49
CA LEU A 144 1.06 10.46 0.25
C LEU A 144 2.19 10.90 1.18
N TRP A 145 2.79 9.95 1.88
CA TRP A 145 3.94 10.22 2.76
C TRP A 145 5.13 10.76 1.95
N VAL A 146 5.47 10.11 0.83
CA VAL A 146 6.62 10.45 -0.02
C VAL A 146 6.50 11.84 -0.62
N VAL A 147 5.32 12.24 -1.11
CA VAL A 147 5.13 13.58 -1.71
C VAL A 147 5.28 14.70 -0.68
N TRP A 148 4.82 14.49 0.56
CA TRP A 148 5.01 15.47 1.64
C TRP A 148 6.43 15.43 2.19
N TYR A 149 7.08 14.26 2.25
CA TYR A 149 8.50 14.17 2.61
C TYR A 149 9.38 14.92 1.60
N PHE A 150 9.14 14.71 0.30
CA PHE A 150 9.80 15.46 -0.77
C PHE A 150 9.65 16.98 -0.58
N TYR A 151 8.44 17.45 -0.25
CA TYR A 151 8.20 18.87 0.05
C TYR A 151 9.04 19.37 1.22
N ILE A 152 9.01 18.64 2.33
CA ILE A 152 9.66 19.04 3.57
C ILE A 152 11.17 19.09 3.39
N ILE A 153 11.78 18.09 2.77
CA ILE A 153 13.23 18.05 2.53
C ILE A 153 13.70 19.25 1.70
N ILE A 154 12.98 19.59 0.64
CA ILE A 154 13.31 20.76 -0.17
C ILE A 154 13.10 22.07 0.63
N GLN A 155 12.06 22.16 1.46
CA GLN A 155 11.84 23.35 2.29
C GLN A 155 12.95 23.52 3.34
N ILE A 156 13.42 22.45 3.97
CA ILE A 156 14.57 22.48 4.88
C ILE A 156 15.81 22.98 4.14
N ALA A 157 16.11 22.42 2.96
CA ALA A 157 17.24 22.84 2.14
C ALA A 157 17.17 24.31 1.71
N ARG A 158 15.97 24.85 1.56
CA ARG A 158 15.71 26.29 1.32
C ARG A 158 15.80 27.14 2.58
N GLY A 159 15.95 26.51 3.77
CA GLY A 159 16.06 27.18 5.07
C GLY A 159 14.73 27.59 5.71
N ASN A 160 13.64 26.94 5.29
CA ASN A 160 12.31 27.09 5.91
C ASN A 160 12.10 25.96 6.93
N PHE A 161 12.37 26.25 8.19
CA PHE A 161 12.27 25.26 9.29
C PHE A 161 10.88 25.19 9.94
N PHE A 162 9.93 25.98 9.47
CA PHE A 162 8.55 25.90 9.94
C PHE A 162 7.91 24.53 9.65
N VAL A 163 8.52 23.79 8.73
CA VAL A 163 8.09 22.43 8.35
C VAL A 163 8.59 21.31 9.28
N LEU A 164 9.45 21.60 10.27
CA LEU A 164 10.03 20.59 11.15
C LEU A 164 8.98 19.81 11.97
N PRO A 165 7.93 20.42 12.55
CA PRO A 165 6.88 19.64 13.20
C PRO A 165 6.22 18.63 12.26
N PHE A 166 6.01 18.99 10.98
CA PHE A 166 5.49 18.06 9.97
C PHE A 166 6.49 16.94 9.64
N LEU A 167 7.79 17.20 9.68
CA LEU A 167 8.80 16.16 9.60
C LEU A 167 8.66 15.17 10.75
N GLY A 168 8.37 15.65 11.97
CA GLY A 168 8.11 14.80 13.14
C GLY A 168 6.94 13.84 12.91
N ILE A 169 5.82 14.34 12.31
CA ILE A 169 4.71 13.48 11.90
C ILE A 169 5.20 12.41 10.92
N LEU A 170 5.89 12.81 9.84
CA LEU A 170 6.29 11.85 8.79
C LEU A 170 7.26 10.80 9.32
N ILE A 171 8.25 11.17 10.14
CA ILE A 171 9.17 10.19 10.74
C ILE A 171 8.41 9.24 11.67
N GLY A 172 7.49 9.75 12.48
CA GLY A 172 6.65 8.91 13.32
C GLY A 172 5.79 7.94 12.50
N LEU A 173 5.24 8.39 11.38
CA LEU A 173 4.40 7.56 10.51
C LEU A 173 5.15 6.44 9.79
N ILE A 174 6.49 6.46 9.70
CA ILE A 174 7.27 5.38 9.10
C ILE A 174 6.91 4.03 9.76
N TRP A 175 6.83 4.01 11.08
CA TRP A 175 6.48 2.80 11.84
C TRP A 175 5.04 2.34 11.67
N HIS A 176 4.16 3.22 11.20
CA HIS A 176 2.74 2.91 10.94
C HIS A 176 2.45 2.58 9.47
N ILE A 177 3.36 2.94 8.56
CA ILE A 177 3.21 2.74 7.11
C ILE A 177 4.11 1.59 6.65
N HIS A 178 5.42 1.81 6.68
CA HIS A 178 6.39 0.80 6.27
C HIS A 178 7.82 1.16 6.70
N ILE A 179 8.50 0.24 7.36
CA ILE A 179 9.88 0.44 7.84
C ILE A 179 10.89 0.69 6.70
N ALA A 180 10.62 0.21 5.48
CA ALA A 180 11.47 0.46 4.32
C ALA A 180 11.62 1.94 3.94
N LEU A 181 10.83 2.85 4.55
CA LEU A 181 10.98 4.28 4.41
C LEU A 181 12.15 4.87 5.25
N LEU A 182 12.69 4.12 6.23
CA LEU A 182 13.80 4.58 7.08
C LEU A 182 15.02 5.10 6.28
N PRO A 183 15.49 4.43 5.21
CA PRO A 183 16.66 4.90 4.46
C PRO A 183 16.49 6.28 3.84
N THR A 184 15.25 6.74 3.59
CA THR A 184 15.00 8.08 3.05
C THR A 184 15.49 9.18 3.99
N LEU A 185 15.54 8.91 5.31
CA LEU A 185 15.98 9.86 6.32
C LEU A 185 17.42 10.32 6.11
N PHE A 186 18.21 9.56 5.33
CA PHE A 186 19.55 9.96 4.93
C PHE A 186 19.60 11.30 4.18
N ALA A 187 18.50 11.73 3.56
CA ALA A 187 18.41 13.03 2.92
C ALA A 187 18.39 14.22 3.91
N ILE A 188 17.98 14.01 5.16
CA ILE A 188 17.76 15.08 6.15
C ILE A 188 19.07 15.85 6.46
N PRO A 189 20.18 15.21 6.87
CA PRO A 189 21.41 15.92 7.17
C PRO A 189 21.92 16.73 5.98
N PHE A 190 21.78 16.23 4.76
CA PHE A 190 22.19 16.95 3.56
C PHE A 190 21.29 18.17 3.26
N ALA A 191 19.99 18.10 3.55
CA ALA A 191 19.10 19.24 3.46
C ALA A 191 19.49 20.36 4.46
N PHE A 192 19.84 19.99 5.69
CA PHE A 192 20.35 20.94 6.68
C PHE A 192 21.70 21.56 6.26
N LEU A 193 22.65 20.76 5.80
CA LEU A 193 23.96 21.22 5.33
C LEU A 193 23.83 22.25 4.20
N VAL A 194 22.95 21.98 3.23
CA VAL A 194 22.73 22.89 2.09
C VAL A 194 22.02 24.17 2.50
N SER A 195 21.17 24.12 3.51
CA SER A 195 20.43 25.31 3.99
C SER A 195 21.35 26.37 4.56
N LYS A 196 22.50 25.96 5.13
CA LYS A 196 23.46 26.86 5.85
C LYS A 196 22.80 27.69 6.95
N LYS A 197 21.67 27.26 7.49
CA LYS A 197 20.91 27.92 8.54
C LYS A 197 20.64 26.96 9.68
N ILE A 198 20.44 27.54 10.89
CA ILE A 198 20.11 26.78 12.09
C ILE A 198 18.62 26.99 12.41
N PRO A 199 17.85 25.93 12.70
CA PRO A 199 16.46 26.07 13.12
C PRO A 199 16.34 26.74 14.48
N LYS A 200 15.26 27.48 14.71
CA LYS A 200 14.93 27.99 16.04
C LYS A 200 14.52 26.84 16.95
N VAL A 201 14.87 26.93 18.24
CA VAL A 201 14.58 25.91 19.26
C VAL A 201 13.09 25.51 19.28
N LYS A 202 12.17 26.46 19.13
CA LYS A 202 10.72 26.18 19.06
C LYS A 202 10.32 25.17 17.96
N HIS A 203 11.03 25.18 16.81
CA HIS A 203 10.73 24.23 15.72
C HIS A 203 11.26 22.84 16.04
N LEU A 204 12.39 22.73 16.76
CA LEU A 204 12.94 21.47 17.25
C LEU A 204 12.04 20.87 18.35
N ILE A 205 11.58 21.69 19.27
CA ILE A 205 10.62 21.27 20.30
C ILE A 205 9.33 20.76 19.64
N GLY A 206 8.77 21.51 18.68
CA GLY A 206 7.59 21.08 17.94
C GLY A 206 7.80 19.77 17.20
N PHE A 207 8.96 19.58 16.57
CA PHE A 207 9.36 18.31 15.94
C PHE A 207 9.34 17.15 16.95
N LEU A 208 10.00 17.31 18.11
CA LEU A 208 10.11 16.26 19.11
C LEU A 208 8.76 15.91 19.72
N ILE A 209 7.95 16.89 20.08
CA ILE A 209 6.61 16.64 20.64
C ILE A 209 5.76 15.83 19.67
N VAL A 210 5.72 16.23 18.41
CA VAL A 210 4.88 15.55 17.42
C VAL A 210 5.40 14.16 17.10
N LEU A 211 6.73 13.98 17.01
CA LEU A 211 7.34 12.66 16.84
C LEU A 211 6.97 11.72 17.98
N LEU A 212 7.03 12.15 19.23
CA LEU A 212 6.67 11.37 20.40
C LEU A 212 5.18 11.03 20.40
N VAL A 213 4.31 11.99 20.12
CA VAL A 213 2.85 11.77 20.07
C VAL A 213 2.49 10.76 18.99
N THR A 214 3.09 10.85 17.82
CA THR A 214 2.81 9.92 16.71
C THR A 214 3.23 8.49 17.04
N ASN A 215 4.30 8.30 17.81
CA ASN A 215 4.79 6.98 18.19
C ASN A 215 4.29 6.50 19.58
N LEU A 216 3.43 7.26 20.24
CA LEU A 216 2.99 6.95 21.62
C LEU A 216 2.48 5.51 21.79
N PRO A 217 1.65 4.94 20.89
CA PRO A 217 1.20 3.55 21.06
C PRO A 217 2.38 2.56 21.05
N LEU A 218 3.31 2.71 20.11
CA LEU A 218 4.49 1.85 20.00
C LEU A 218 5.42 2.00 21.22
N MET A 219 5.59 3.22 21.72
CA MET A 219 6.39 3.46 22.95
C MET A 219 5.78 2.77 24.17
N ILE A 220 4.46 2.83 24.32
CA ILE A 220 3.75 2.13 25.40
C ILE A 220 3.94 0.61 25.25
N PHE A 221 3.82 0.09 24.03
CA PHE A 221 4.06 -1.34 23.75
C PHE A 221 5.49 -1.73 24.13
N GLU A 222 6.51 -1.00 23.71
CA GLU A 222 7.90 -1.27 24.01
C GLU A 222 8.19 -1.32 25.53
N ILE A 223 7.64 -0.34 26.28
CA ILE A 223 7.81 -0.29 27.73
C ILE A 223 7.14 -1.51 28.39
N ARG A 224 5.95 -1.89 27.95
CA ARG A 224 5.23 -3.07 28.51
C ARG A 224 5.91 -4.40 28.18
N HIS A 225 6.54 -4.52 27.00
CA HIS A 225 7.12 -5.75 26.49
C HIS A 225 8.67 -5.75 26.53
N GLN A 226 9.27 -4.97 27.43
CA GLN A 226 10.73 -4.96 27.66
C GLN A 226 11.55 -4.71 26.40
N PHE A 227 11.09 -3.78 25.54
CA PHE A 227 11.78 -3.36 24.31
C PHE A 227 12.00 -4.49 23.29
N ILE A 228 11.02 -5.38 23.15
CA ILE A 228 11.12 -6.57 22.29
C ILE A 228 11.35 -6.22 20.82
N GLN A 229 10.67 -5.21 20.27
CA GLN A 229 10.86 -4.81 18.87
C GLN A 229 12.20 -4.11 18.63
N ILE A 230 12.65 -3.29 19.59
CA ILE A 230 13.97 -2.65 19.50
C ILE A 230 15.08 -3.71 19.50
N ARG A 231 14.95 -4.76 20.32
CA ARG A 231 15.89 -5.90 20.30
C ARG A 231 15.82 -6.65 18.98
N ALA A 232 14.62 -7.01 18.52
CA ALA A 232 14.44 -7.68 17.24
C ALA A 232 14.99 -6.84 16.08
N LEU A 233 14.83 -5.51 16.11
CA LEU A 233 15.40 -4.61 15.10
C LEU A 233 16.93 -4.67 15.11
N ALA A 234 17.56 -4.62 16.29
CA ALA A 234 19.01 -4.73 16.41
C ALA A 234 19.52 -6.09 15.92
N GLU A 235 18.84 -7.17 16.26
CA GLU A 235 19.16 -8.53 15.79
C GLU A 235 19.00 -8.64 14.27
N ASN A 236 17.94 -8.12 13.68
CA ASN A 236 17.75 -8.11 12.23
C ASN A 236 18.84 -7.33 11.49
N PHE A 237 19.40 -6.25 12.08
CA PHE A 237 20.50 -5.52 11.46
C PHE A 237 21.84 -6.29 11.52
N THR A 238 22.02 -7.12 12.53
CA THR A 238 23.27 -7.90 12.74
C THR A 238 23.21 -9.30 12.15
N SER A 239 21.99 -9.81 11.92
CA SER A 239 21.77 -11.16 11.37
C SER A 239 22.07 -11.21 9.88
N ASN A 240 22.71 -12.30 9.46
CA ASN A 240 22.85 -12.60 8.03
C ASN A 240 21.63 -13.38 7.55
N HIS A 241 20.78 -12.72 6.75
CA HIS A 241 19.58 -13.33 6.18
C HIS A 241 19.85 -14.15 4.90
N GLY A 242 21.12 -14.48 4.63
CA GLY A 242 21.54 -15.32 3.48
C GLY A 242 21.43 -14.65 2.11
N GLY A 243 21.03 -13.38 2.05
CA GLY A 243 20.98 -12.60 0.81
C GLY A 243 22.37 -12.12 0.39
N GLU A 244 22.52 -11.85 -0.92
CA GLU A 244 23.74 -11.23 -1.45
C GLU A 244 23.95 -9.83 -0.88
N VAL A 245 25.21 -9.43 -0.74
CA VAL A 245 25.63 -8.08 -0.34
C VAL A 245 26.76 -7.59 -1.26
N GLY A 246 27.06 -6.29 -1.27
CA GLY A 246 28.17 -5.74 -2.04
C GLY A 246 27.82 -5.49 -3.52
N ILE A 247 28.75 -5.73 -4.43
CA ILE A 247 28.63 -5.31 -5.85
C ILE A 247 27.47 -6.03 -6.56
N SER A 248 27.28 -7.33 -6.36
CA SER A 248 26.15 -8.06 -6.96
C SER A 248 24.80 -7.49 -6.51
N LYS A 249 24.68 -7.17 -5.21
CA LYS A 249 23.47 -6.53 -4.67
C LYS A 249 23.30 -5.11 -5.20
N LEU A 250 24.36 -4.33 -5.39
CA LEU A 250 24.29 -3.01 -6.00
C LEU A 250 23.73 -3.09 -7.43
N ILE A 251 24.23 -4.03 -8.23
CA ILE A 251 23.73 -4.25 -9.60
C ILE A 251 22.25 -4.65 -9.54
N TYR A 252 21.87 -5.52 -8.62
CA TYR A 252 20.47 -5.88 -8.40
C TYR A 252 19.62 -4.65 -8.07
N MET A 253 20.05 -3.79 -7.15
CA MET A 253 19.32 -2.56 -6.78
C MET A 253 19.18 -1.58 -7.94
N LEU A 254 20.23 -1.37 -8.74
CA LEU A 254 20.16 -0.52 -9.92
C LEU A 254 19.20 -1.08 -10.99
N ASN A 255 19.18 -2.40 -11.16
CA ASN A 255 18.22 -3.07 -12.03
C ASN A 255 16.79 -2.94 -11.49
N LEU A 256 16.61 -3.03 -10.18
CA LEU A 256 15.30 -2.87 -9.53
C LEU A 256 14.76 -1.44 -9.72
N VAL A 257 15.59 -0.41 -9.51
CA VAL A 257 15.23 0.99 -9.82
C VAL A 257 14.86 1.13 -11.29
N SER A 258 15.67 0.55 -12.18
CA SER A 258 15.39 0.61 -13.62
C SER A 258 14.08 -0.09 -13.98
N LYS A 259 13.77 -1.23 -13.36
CA LYS A 259 12.51 -1.96 -13.52
C LYS A 259 11.33 -1.11 -13.05
N ASN A 260 11.40 -0.55 -11.84
CA ASN A 260 10.33 0.26 -11.26
C ASN A 260 10.02 1.50 -12.10
N VAL A 261 11.05 2.27 -12.49
CA VAL A 261 10.85 3.46 -13.32
C VAL A 261 10.25 3.11 -14.69
N ASN A 262 10.68 2.00 -15.30
CA ASN A 262 10.06 1.51 -16.54
C ASN A 262 8.60 1.12 -16.32
N SER A 263 8.31 0.34 -15.27
CA SER A 263 6.94 -0.07 -14.94
C SER A 263 6.05 1.13 -14.66
N LEU A 264 6.56 2.14 -13.95
CA LEU A 264 5.82 3.35 -13.65
C LEU A 264 5.29 4.06 -14.91
N PHE A 265 6.14 4.29 -15.92
CA PHE A 265 5.75 5.06 -17.10
C PHE A 265 5.23 4.21 -18.26
N LEU A 266 5.68 2.96 -18.37
CA LEU A 266 5.42 2.14 -19.56
C LEU A 266 4.43 1.00 -19.33
N SER A 267 4.07 0.67 -18.06
CA SER A 267 3.09 -0.40 -17.77
C SER A 267 1.85 -0.30 -18.68
N PRO A 268 1.29 -1.46 -19.12
CA PRO A 268 1.74 -2.83 -18.88
C PRO A 268 2.92 -3.28 -19.73
N TYR A 269 3.39 -2.45 -20.65
CA TYR A 269 4.57 -2.75 -21.45
C TYR A 269 5.84 -2.56 -20.64
N SER A 270 6.91 -3.22 -21.03
CA SER A 270 8.23 -3.01 -20.47
C SER A 270 9.28 -3.07 -21.56
N LEU A 271 10.33 -2.27 -21.42
CA LEU A 271 11.50 -2.40 -22.29
C LEU A 271 12.22 -3.74 -22.01
N PRO A 272 12.89 -4.33 -23.01
CA PRO A 272 13.81 -5.45 -22.78
C PRO A 272 14.85 -5.10 -21.71
N ASN A 273 15.30 -6.08 -20.94
CA ASN A 273 16.20 -5.85 -19.82
C ASN A 273 17.42 -4.96 -20.15
N PRO A 274 18.13 -5.14 -21.28
CA PRO A 274 19.29 -4.29 -21.58
C PRO A 274 18.92 -2.83 -21.86
N LEU A 275 17.66 -2.51 -22.19
CA LEU A 275 17.21 -1.14 -22.50
C LEU A 275 16.65 -0.38 -21.30
N LYS A 276 16.25 -1.08 -20.21
CA LYS A 276 15.68 -0.43 -19.02
C LYS A 276 16.58 0.63 -18.39
N PRO A 277 17.89 0.39 -18.17
CA PRO A 277 18.79 1.40 -17.65
C PRO A 277 18.91 2.64 -18.55
N PHE A 278 18.88 2.47 -19.88
CA PHE A 278 18.96 3.60 -20.81
C PHE A 278 17.78 4.55 -20.69
N PHE A 279 16.58 4.04 -20.41
CA PHE A 279 15.41 4.89 -20.16
C PHE A 279 15.60 5.78 -18.92
N VAL A 280 16.08 5.19 -17.83
CA VAL A 280 16.41 5.93 -16.59
C VAL A 280 17.50 6.97 -16.87
N LEU A 281 18.58 6.57 -17.56
CA LEU A 281 19.67 7.48 -17.93
C LEU A 281 19.19 8.62 -18.85
N ALA A 282 18.25 8.36 -19.76
CA ALA A 282 17.65 9.40 -20.60
C ALA A 282 16.88 10.45 -19.79
N ILE A 283 16.12 10.04 -18.77
CA ILE A 283 15.44 10.98 -17.84
C ILE A 283 16.48 11.79 -17.06
N LEU A 284 17.50 11.12 -16.50
CA LEU A 284 18.57 11.78 -15.75
C LEU A 284 19.39 12.75 -16.62
N ALA A 285 19.77 12.35 -17.85
CA ALA A 285 20.48 13.21 -18.78
C ALA A 285 19.65 14.44 -19.18
N SER A 286 18.34 14.25 -19.40
CA SER A 286 17.42 15.34 -19.70
C SER A 286 17.33 16.34 -18.55
N SER A 287 17.56 15.90 -17.29
CA SER A 287 17.57 16.79 -16.12
C SER A 287 18.73 17.81 -16.13
N CYS A 288 19.80 17.57 -16.91
CA CYS A 288 20.86 18.55 -17.10
C CYS A 288 20.34 19.87 -17.68
N LEU A 289 19.26 19.83 -18.48
CA LEU A 289 18.58 21.02 -18.97
C LEU A 289 17.96 21.83 -17.82
N LEU A 290 17.42 21.17 -16.79
CA LEU A 290 16.83 21.81 -15.62
C LEU A 290 17.88 22.55 -14.81
N ILE A 291 19.09 21.98 -14.71
CA ILE A 291 20.24 22.60 -14.05
C ILE A 291 20.74 23.82 -14.85
N LYS A 292 20.94 23.66 -16.15
CA LYS A 292 21.34 24.76 -17.05
C LYS A 292 20.35 25.92 -17.03
N LYS A 293 19.05 25.63 -16.92
CA LYS A 293 17.98 26.65 -16.85
C LYS A 293 17.73 27.13 -15.41
N LYS A 294 18.54 26.72 -14.44
CA LYS A 294 18.42 27.08 -13.00
C LYS A 294 17.04 26.78 -12.39
N VAL A 295 16.34 25.78 -12.93
CA VAL A 295 15.07 25.25 -12.38
C VAL A 295 15.36 24.39 -11.16
N LEU A 296 16.42 23.58 -11.24
CA LEU A 296 17.00 22.83 -10.13
C LEU A 296 18.32 23.48 -9.71
N THR A 297 18.45 23.75 -8.42
CA THR A 297 19.65 24.29 -7.80
C THR A 297 20.27 23.26 -6.85
N LYS A 298 21.41 23.58 -6.26
CA LYS A 298 22.05 22.70 -5.25
C LYS A 298 21.12 22.37 -4.09
N LYS A 299 20.14 23.25 -3.79
CA LYS A 299 19.18 23.05 -2.69
C LYS A 299 18.17 21.93 -2.97
N GLU A 300 17.85 21.68 -4.21
CA GLU A 300 17.00 20.57 -4.62
C GLU A 300 17.83 19.31 -4.92
N ILE A 301 18.94 19.49 -5.65
CA ILE A 301 19.72 18.36 -6.19
C ILE A 301 20.38 17.55 -5.08
N ILE A 302 21.06 18.21 -4.11
CA ILE A 302 21.87 17.51 -3.11
C ILE A 302 21.02 16.61 -2.19
N PRO A 303 19.90 17.10 -1.60
CA PRO A 303 19.07 16.24 -0.77
C PRO A 303 18.41 15.08 -1.55
N LEU A 304 18.01 15.31 -2.82
CA LEU A 304 17.40 14.28 -3.65
C LEU A 304 18.41 13.21 -4.08
N LEU A 305 19.65 13.59 -4.39
CA LEU A 305 20.72 12.64 -4.61
C LEU A 305 21.04 11.86 -3.34
N ALA A 306 21.08 12.52 -2.19
CA ALA A 306 21.30 11.86 -0.91
C ALA A 306 20.18 10.86 -0.59
N LEU A 307 18.92 11.15 -0.96
CA LEU A 307 17.82 10.22 -0.82
C LEU A 307 18.08 8.95 -1.67
N ILE A 308 18.36 9.12 -2.97
CA ILE A 308 18.63 7.99 -3.87
C ILE A 308 19.82 7.16 -3.36
N VAL A 309 20.92 7.82 -3.06
CA VAL A 309 22.14 7.16 -2.57
C VAL A 309 21.89 6.47 -1.23
N GLY A 310 21.18 7.12 -0.32
CA GLY A 310 20.83 6.57 1.00
C GLY A 310 20.02 5.28 0.88
N VAL A 311 18.96 5.29 0.08
CA VAL A 311 18.09 4.11 -0.14
C VAL A 311 18.87 2.99 -0.81
N ILE A 312 19.57 3.28 -1.91
CA ILE A 312 20.33 2.26 -2.66
C ILE A 312 21.45 1.67 -1.77
N SER A 313 22.22 2.52 -1.07
CA SER A 313 23.31 2.05 -0.21
C SER A 313 22.81 1.21 0.95
N PHE A 314 21.73 1.63 1.62
CA PHE A 314 21.14 0.88 2.72
C PHE A 314 20.79 -0.56 2.30
N PHE A 315 20.03 -0.70 1.23
CA PHE A 315 19.62 -2.03 0.74
C PHE A 315 20.77 -2.82 0.10
N THR A 316 21.78 -2.16 -0.43
CA THR A 316 23.01 -2.83 -0.94
C THR A 316 23.83 -3.45 0.20
N LEU A 317 23.87 -2.80 1.35
CA LEU A 317 24.60 -3.26 2.53
C LEU A 317 23.80 -4.25 3.40
N SER A 318 22.48 -4.32 3.19
CA SER A 318 21.61 -5.27 3.89
C SER A 318 21.56 -6.61 3.19
N SER A 319 21.67 -7.71 3.94
CA SER A 319 21.45 -9.08 3.43
C SER A 319 19.98 -9.46 3.28
N SER A 320 19.05 -8.57 3.62
CA SER A 320 17.61 -8.81 3.49
C SER A 320 17.18 -8.88 2.03
N LEU A 321 16.15 -9.66 1.74
CA LEU A 321 15.47 -9.64 0.43
C LEU A 321 14.76 -8.31 0.25
N VAL A 322 14.89 -7.72 -0.94
CA VAL A 322 14.29 -6.42 -1.25
C VAL A 322 13.17 -6.61 -2.26
N SER A 323 11.95 -6.28 -1.85
CA SER A 323 10.78 -6.24 -2.72
C SER A 323 10.72 -4.94 -3.51
N GLU A 324 10.05 -4.96 -4.68
CA GLU A 324 9.94 -3.81 -5.58
C GLU A 324 9.36 -2.56 -4.90
N TYR A 325 8.38 -2.73 -4.04
CA TYR A 325 7.72 -1.63 -3.35
C TYR A 325 8.57 -0.98 -2.23
N TYR A 326 9.71 -1.57 -1.83
CA TYR A 326 10.61 -0.97 -0.84
C TYR A 326 11.34 0.28 -1.35
N ILE A 327 11.36 0.49 -2.67
CA ILE A 327 12.02 1.63 -3.31
C ILE A 327 11.05 2.54 -4.09
N TYR A 328 9.74 2.47 -3.80
CA TYR A 328 8.74 3.37 -4.41
C TYR A 328 8.96 4.83 -4.03
N ASP A 329 9.63 5.08 -2.91
CA ASP A 329 10.05 6.40 -2.46
C ASP A 329 11.01 7.13 -3.42
N ILE A 330 11.72 6.41 -4.27
CA ILE A 330 12.58 6.98 -5.33
C ILE A 330 11.76 7.45 -6.54
N GLU A 331 10.63 6.84 -6.82
CA GLU A 331 9.83 7.08 -8.04
C GLU A 331 9.38 8.53 -8.18
N ILE A 332 9.08 9.21 -7.06
CA ILE A 332 8.69 10.62 -7.06
C ILE A 332 9.73 11.52 -7.71
N ILE A 333 11.01 11.18 -7.59
CA ILE A 333 12.10 11.97 -8.18
C ILE A 333 12.00 11.92 -9.70
N PHE A 334 11.73 10.76 -10.27
CA PHE A 334 11.57 10.60 -11.72
C PHE A 334 10.32 11.31 -12.24
N VAL A 335 9.20 11.24 -11.50
CA VAL A 335 8.00 12.01 -11.84
C VAL A 335 8.24 13.51 -11.72
N ALA A 336 9.00 13.96 -10.72
CA ALA A 336 9.41 15.34 -10.59
C ALA A 336 10.22 15.80 -11.80
N LEU A 337 11.23 15.02 -12.21
CA LEU A 337 12.08 15.35 -13.36
C LEU A 337 11.26 15.42 -14.66
N VAL A 338 10.41 14.41 -14.93
CA VAL A 338 9.55 14.38 -16.12
C VAL A 338 8.58 15.57 -16.11
N SER A 339 7.95 15.86 -14.96
CA SER A 339 7.02 16.98 -14.84
C SER A 339 7.69 18.34 -15.05
N LEU A 340 8.91 18.51 -14.57
CA LEU A 340 9.70 19.72 -14.76
C LEU A 340 10.15 19.88 -16.22
N ILE A 341 10.61 18.81 -16.86
CA ILE A 341 10.99 18.81 -18.27
C ILE A 341 9.78 19.18 -19.13
N PHE A 342 8.63 18.55 -18.91
CA PHE A 342 7.39 18.85 -19.63
C PHE A 342 6.94 20.29 -19.37
N SER A 343 7.07 20.80 -18.14
CA SER A 343 6.78 22.19 -17.80
C SER A 343 7.71 23.20 -18.51
N LEU A 344 8.93 22.80 -18.85
CA LEU A 344 9.81 23.62 -19.71
C LEU A 344 9.38 23.56 -21.17
N LEU A 345 9.11 22.37 -21.69
CA LEU A 345 8.74 22.14 -23.10
C LEU A 345 7.48 22.87 -23.51
N ILE A 346 6.45 22.93 -22.64
CA ILE A 346 5.18 23.63 -22.96
C ILE A 346 5.32 25.13 -23.17
N LYS A 347 6.51 25.73 -22.91
CA LYS A 347 6.75 27.14 -23.18
C LYS A 347 6.89 27.43 -24.69
N SER A 348 7.27 26.44 -25.52
CA SER A 348 7.32 26.55 -26.96
C SER A 348 6.06 25.94 -27.60
N LYS A 349 5.67 26.40 -28.81
CA LYS A 349 4.51 25.86 -29.52
C LYS A 349 4.69 24.36 -29.82
N PHE A 350 5.84 23.98 -30.38
CA PHE A 350 6.16 22.58 -30.70
C PHE A 350 6.20 21.72 -29.40
N GLY A 351 6.91 22.17 -28.38
CA GLY A 351 6.98 21.45 -27.11
C GLY A 351 5.61 21.29 -26.43
N LYS A 352 4.71 22.27 -26.57
CA LYS A 352 3.33 22.15 -26.06
C LYS A 352 2.59 21.02 -26.79
N ILE A 353 2.68 20.96 -28.11
CA ILE A 353 2.06 19.88 -28.92
C ILE A 353 2.62 18.53 -28.48
N LEU A 354 3.96 18.42 -28.39
CA LEU A 354 4.62 17.18 -27.95
C LEU A 354 4.16 16.72 -26.59
N VAL A 355 4.13 17.61 -25.58
CA VAL A 355 3.71 17.25 -24.22
C VAL A 355 2.24 16.85 -24.17
N VAL A 356 1.36 17.60 -24.83
CA VAL A 356 -0.06 17.26 -24.91
C VAL A 356 -0.26 15.90 -25.58
N PHE A 357 0.41 15.66 -26.70
CA PHE A 357 0.35 14.38 -27.40
C PHE A 357 0.84 13.22 -26.51
N THR A 358 2.01 13.38 -25.86
CA THR A 358 2.58 12.34 -24.99
C THR A 358 1.66 12.04 -23.80
N LEU A 359 1.15 13.06 -23.10
CA LEU A 359 0.25 12.87 -21.96
C LEU A 359 -1.10 12.27 -22.39
N SER A 360 -1.65 12.70 -23.54
CA SER A 360 -2.90 12.13 -24.07
C SER A 360 -2.72 10.68 -24.51
N SER A 361 -1.61 10.35 -25.17
CA SER A 361 -1.28 8.97 -25.57
C SER A 361 -1.10 8.07 -24.34
N LEU A 362 -0.41 8.58 -23.32
CA LEU A 362 -0.23 7.85 -22.06
C LEU A 362 -1.59 7.61 -21.35
N PHE A 363 -2.46 8.62 -21.33
CA PHE A 363 -3.80 8.50 -20.76
C PHE A 363 -4.63 7.46 -21.50
N VAL A 364 -4.71 7.55 -22.84
CA VAL A 364 -5.50 6.61 -23.65
C VAL A 364 -4.97 5.19 -23.49
N LYS A 365 -3.65 5.01 -23.54
CA LYS A 365 -3.01 3.70 -23.31
C LYS A 365 -3.40 3.14 -21.94
N ASN A 366 -3.22 3.93 -20.88
CA ASN A 366 -3.47 3.48 -19.52
C ASN A 366 -4.96 3.23 -19.27
N LEU A 367 -5.85 4.07 -19.81
CA LEU A 367 -7.30 3.87 -19.74
C LEU A 367 -7.72 2.57 -20.42
N TYR A 368 -7.22 2.32 -21.64
CA TYR A 368 -7.50 1.09 -22.37
C TYR A 368 -7.08 -0.15 -21.58
N HIS A 369 -5.84 -0.23 -21.14
CA HIS A 369 -5.35 -1.39 -20.39
C HIS A 369 -6.07 -1.55 -19.05
N PHE A 370 -6.31 -0.44 -18.32
CA PHE A 370 -7.01 -0.48 -17.05
C PHE A 370 -8.44 -1.03 -17.17
N THR A 371 -9.16 -0.67 -18.25
CA THR A 371 -10.54 -1.16 -18.46
C THR A 371 -10.60 -2.58 -18.97
N GLN A 372 -9.53 -3.07 -19.63
CA GLN A 372 -9.42 -4.44 -20.15
C GLN A 372 -8.70 -5.40 -19.20
N ASP A 373 -8.21 -4.90 -18.06
CA ASP A 373 -7.46 -5.70 -17.12
C ASP A 373 -8.31 -6.84 -16.54
N TYR A 374 -7.69 -7.99 -16.34
CA TYR A 374 -8.35 -9.21 -15.89
C TYR A 374 -8.86 -9.07 -14.44
N ILE A 375 -10.08 -9.53 -14.19
CA ILE A 375 -10.66 -9.64 -12.84
C ILE A 375 -10.48 -11.08 -12.35
N TYR A 376 -9.77 -11.24 -11.25
CA TYR A 376 -9.42 -12.54 -10.66
C TYR A 376 -10.63 -13.22 -10.01
N LYS A 377 -11.68 -13.39 -10.40
CA LYS A 377 -12.93 -14.03 -9.88
C LYS A 377 -12.73 -15.09 -8.78
N LYS A 378 -11.92 -14.77 -7.77
CA LYS A 378 -11.70 -15.58 -6.56
C LYS A 378 -11.46 -14.71 -5.31
N ASP A 379 -11.89 -13.47 -5.34
CA ASP A 379 -11.65 -12.45 -4.33
C ASP A 379 -12.89 -12.15 -3.47
N TYR A 380 -13.11 -10.91 -3.08
CA TYR A 380 -14.13 -10.50 -2.11
C TYR A 380 -15.54 -11.02 -2.44
N GLN A 381 -16.03 -10.78 -3.65
CA GLN A 381 -17.42 -11.14 -4.03
C GLN A 381 -17.62 -12.65 -4.07
N GLU A 382 -16.68 -13.36 -4.65
CA GLU A 382 -16.73 -14.82 -4.79
C GLU A 382 -16.64 -15.48 -3.42
N ARG A 383 -15.68 -15.09 -2.55
CA ARG A 383 -15.53 -15.63 -1.21
C ARG A 383 -16.76 -15.39 -0.35
N LYS A 384 -17.33 -14.19 -0.42
CA LYS A 384 -18.57 -13.83 0.27
C LYS A 384 -19.75 -14.67 -0.23
N GLY A 385 -19.90 -14.83 -1.55
CA GLY A 385 -20.93 -15.65 -2.16
C GLY A 385 -20.83 -17.12 -1.75
N VAL A 386 -19.62 -17.68 -1.72
CA VAL A 386 -19.34 -19.04 -1.22
C VAL A 386 -19.83 -19.23 0.21
N VAL A 387 -19.48 -18.29 1.09
CA VAL A 387 -19.91 -18.38 2.51
C VAL A 387 -21.42 -18.22 2.63
N GLU A 388 -22.04 -17.29 1.90
CA GLU A 388 -23.49 -17.13 1.88
C GLU A 388 -24.23 -18.38 1.42
N PHE A 389 -23.73 -19.04 0.38
CA PHE A 389 -24.29 -20.32 -0.07
C PHE A 389 -24.18 -21.40 1.01
N ILE A 390 -22.98 -21.60 1.57
CA ILE A 390 -22.73 -22.64 2.58
C ILE A 390 -23.62 -22.44 3.81
N VAL A 391 -23.71 -21.21 4.30
CA VAL A 391 -24.54 -20.88 5.48
C VAL A 391 -26.03 -21.11 5.20
N ASN A 392 -26.51 -20.74 4.01
CA ASN A 392 -27.91 -20.93 3.64
C ASN A 392 -28.22 -22.43 3.44
N ASP A 393 -27.36 -23.20 2.81
CA ASP A 393 -27.53 -24.66 2.63
C ASP A 393 -27.50 -25.38 3.98
N ALA A 394 -26.56 -25.03 4.87
CA ALA A 394 -26.49 -25.59 6.21
C ALA A 394 -27.76 -25.29 7.04
N LYS A 395 -28.30 -24.08 6.91
CA LYS A 395 -29.53 -23.66 7.58
C LYS A 395 -30.77 -24.38 7.05
N GLN A 396 -30.85 -24.58 5.72
CA GLN A 396 -31.95 -25.34 5.10
C GLN A 396 -31.95 -26.82 5.50
N LYS A 397 -30.75 -27.37 5.83
CA LYS A 397 -30.57 -28.77 6.27
C LYS A 397 -30.60 -28.94 7.79
N ASP A 398 -30.90 -27.89 8.54
CA ASP A 398 -30.90 -27.85 10.02
C ASP A 398 -29.57 -28.32 10.66
N PHE A 399 -28.41 -27.93 10.06
CA PHE A 399 -27.11 -28.22 10.62
C PHE A 399 -26.75 -27.17 11.68
N PRO A 400 -26.67 -27.51 12.98
CA PRO A 400 -26.36 -26.54 14.03
C PRO A 400 -24.91 -26.05 13.99
N CYS A 401 -23.99 -26.86 13.48
CA CYS A 401 -22.61 -26.49 13.18
C CYS A 401 -22.11 -27.24 11.97
N ILE A 402 -21.01 -26.78 11.37
CA ILE A 402 -20.39 -27.39 10.18
C ILE A 402 -18.87 -27.38 10.29
N GLY A 403 -18.23 -28.27 9.55
CA GLY A 403 -16.79 -28.22 9.27
C GLY A 403 -16.51 -27.63 7.90
N ILE A 404 -15.39 -26.91 7.75
CA ILE A 404 -14.89 -26.41 6.47
C ILE A 404 -13.55 -27.07 6.18
N SER A 405 -13.41 -27.62 5.00
CA SER A 405 -12.16 -28.16 4.47
C SER A 405 -11.79 -27.45 3.15
N TYR A 406 -10.53 -27.50 2.79
CA TYR A 406 -10.03 -26.77 1.63
C TYR A 406 -9.22 -27.70 0.70
N ILE A 407 -9.48 -27.59 -0.59
CA ILE A 407 -8.69 -28.20 -1.67
C ILE A 407 -8.09 -27.05 -2.47
N THR A 408 -6.91 -26.59 -2.05
CA THR A 408 -6.29 -25.39 -2.62
C THR A 408 -4.77 -25.49 -2.63
N ALA A 409 -4.11 -24.58 -3.37
CA ALA A 409 -2.70 -24.29 -3.16
C ALA A 409 -2.48 -23.63 -1.77
N PRO A 410 -1.28 -23.74 -1.18
CA PRO A 410 -0.97 -23.08 0.08
C PRO A 410 -1.25 -21.57 0.05
N GLY A 411 -1.94 -21.06 1.07
CA GLY A 411 -2.27 -19.63 1.22
C GLY A 411 -3.59 -19.19 0.57
N GLU A 412 -4.22 -19.99 -0.28
CA GLU A 412 -5.52 -19.68 -0.90
C GLU A 412 -6.73 -19.98 0.01
N ASN A 413 -6.54 -20.70 1.11
CA ASN A 413 -7.56 -21.08 2.09
C ASN A 413 -7.97 -19.94 3.05
N THR A 414 -7.51 -18.71 2.81
CA THR A 414 -7.81 -17.53 3.63
C THR A 414 -8.99 -16.73 3.06
N GLY A 415 -9.51 -15.77 3.82
CA GLY A 415 -10.57 -14.86 3.34
C GLY A 415 -11.99 -15.40 3.48
N PHE A 416 -12.23 -16.45 4.26
CA PHE A 416 -13.57 -17.03 4.46
C PHE A 416 -14.06 -16.95 5.89
N ARG A 417 -13.15 -17.09 6.86
CA ARG A 417 -13.48 -17.21 8.29
C ARG A 417 -14.22 -15.99 8.82
N TYR A 418 -13.78 -14.79 8.42
CA TYR A 418 -14.43 -13.56 8.84
C TYR A 418 -15.88 -13.45 8.32
N PHE A 419 -16.14 -13.88 7.09
CA PHE A 419 -17.52 -13.92 6.56
C PHE A 419 -18.40 -14.93 7.29
N PHE A 420 -17.90 -16.12 7.64
CA PHE A 420 -18.63 -17.07 8.50
C PHE A 420 -18.94 -16.46 9.87
N TYR A 421 -18.00 -15.71 10.46
CA TYR A 421 -18.23 -14.97 11.69
C TYR A 421 -19.37 -13.95 11.53
N LEU A 422 -19.37 -13.13 10.48
CA LEU A 422 -20.43 -12.16 10.20
C LEU A 422 -21.82 -12.79 10.02
N LYS A 423 -21.88 -14.06 9.59
CA LYS A 423 -23.13 -14.82 9.46
C LYS A 423 -23.49 -15.60 10.72
N ASN A 424 -22.74 -15.43 11.83
CA ASN A 424 -22.90 -16.18 13.08
C ASN A 424 -22.89 -17.71 12.88
N GLN A 425 -22.13 -18.20 11.89
CA GLN A 425 -22.04 -19.64 11.63
C GLN A 425 -21.11 -20.31 12.65
N HIS A 426 -21.63 -21.33 13.34
CA HIS A 426 -20.81 -22.14 14.24
C HIS A 426 -19.94 -23.07 13.40
N LEU A 427 -18.61 -22.86 13.46
CA LEU A 427 -17.62 -23.72 12.83
C LEU A 427 -16.91 -24.57 13.87
N VAL A 428 -16.73 -25.86 13.55
CA VAL A 428 -15.95 -26.81 14.34
C VAL A 428 -14.90 -27.48 13.45
N HIS A 429 -13.95 -28.18 14.08
CA HIS A 429 -12.90 -28.84 13.32
C HIS A 429 -13.51 -29.92 12.39
N PRO A 430 -13.12 -30.01 11.10
CA PRO A 430 -13.74 -30.94 10.14
C PRO A 430 -13.50 -32.42 10.46
N SER A 431 -12.56 -32.77 11.35
CA SER A 431 -12.36 -34.15 11.83
C SER A 431 -13.42 -34.62 12.85
N LEU A 432 -14.22 -33.68 13.39
CA LEU A 432 -15.37 -34.04 14.22
C LEU A 432 -16.49 -34.57 13.32
N ASN A 433 -17.33 -35.46 13.86
CA ASN A 433 -18.44 -36.05 13.09
C ASN A 433 -19.54 -35.00 12.82
N VAL A 434 -19.28 -34.10 11.86
CA VAL A 434 -20.16 -33.01 11.43
C VAL A 434 -20.24 -32.97 9.90
N PRO A 435 -21.27 -32.31 9.33
CA PRO A 435 -21.29 -32.07 7.88
C PRO A 435 -20.12 -31.19 7.46
N VAL A 436 -19.31 -31.64 6.51
CA VAL A 436 -18.11 -30.93 6.04
C VAL A 436 -18.34 -30.43 4.62
N TYR A 437 -18.20 -29.12 4.42
CA TYR A 437 -18.15 -28.49 3.11
C TYR A 437 -16.70 -28.37 2.66
N ASN A 438 -16.40 -28.73 1.41
CA ASN A 438 -15.08 -28.53 0.82
C ASN A 438 -15.12 -27.30 -0.10
N ILE A 439 -14.21 -26.36 0.12
CA ILE A 439 -13.96 -25.19 -0.75
C ILE A 439 -12.77 -25.53 -1.64
N VAL A 440 -12.96 -25.42 -2.95
CA VAL A 440 -11.97 -25.80 -3.97
C VAL A 440 -11.49 -24.56 -4.71
N ILE A 441 -10.18 -24.29 -4.69
CA ILE A 441 -9.57 -23.12 -5.36
C ILE A 441 -8.26 -23.53 -6.06
N PRO A 442 -8.16 -23.36 -7.37
CA PRO A 442 -9.25 -23.07 -8.29
C PRO A 442 -10.20 -24.28 -8.43
N ASP A 443 -11.41 -24.03 -8.89
CA ASP A 443 -12.48 -25.06 -9.02
C ASP A 443 -12.09 -26.22 -9.92
N GLU A 444 -11.15 -26.04 -10.84
CA GLU A 444 -10.61 -27.08 -11.74
C GLU A 444 -9.94 -28.25 -10.99
N LEU A 445 -9.49 -28.04 -9.74
CA LEU A 445 -8.85 -29.12 -8.96
C LEU A 445 -9.77 -30.29 -8.65
N SER A 446 -11.10 -30.10 -8.67
CA SER A 446 -12.10 -31.15 -8.41
C SER A 446 -13.38 -30.98 -9.25
N LEU A 447 -13.27 -30.71 -10.55
CA LEU A 447 -14.38 -30.37 -11.44
C LEU A 447 -15.56 -31.37 -11.37
N LYS A 448 -15.30 -32.68 -11.21
CA LYS A 448 -16.35 -33.72 -11.15
C LYS A 448 -17.18 -33.66 -9.86
N GLU A 449 -16.62 -33.17 -8.78
CA GLU A 449 -17.23 -33.16 -7.45
C GLU A 449 -17.87 -31.82 -7.11
N VAL A 450 -17.37 -30.73 -7.72
CA VAL A 450 -17.90 -29.38 -7.52
C VAL A 450 -19.34 -29.29 -8.00
N LYS A 451 -20.27 -28.89 -7.13
CA LYS A 451 -21.69 -28.72 -7.43
C LYS A 451 -22.11 -27.28 -7.66
N VAL A 452 -21.44 -26.34 -7.00
CA VAL A 452 -21.74 -24.90 -7.08
C VAL A 452 -20.44 -24.14 -7.27
N LYS A 453 -20.49 -23.04 -8.03
CA LYS A 453 -19.32 -22.19 -8.33
C LYS A 453 -19.62 -20.73 -8.12
N TYR A 454 -18.63 -20.02 -7.60
CA TYR A 454 -18.56 -18.56 -7.55
C TYR A 454 -17.23 -18.12 -8.17
N GLY A 455 -17.30 -17.65 -9.41
CA GLY A 455 -16.09 -17.38 -10.20
C GLY A 455 -15.21 -18.64 -10.34
N HIS A 456 -13.99 -18.59 -9.82
CA HIS A 456 -13.04 -19.73 -9.78
C HIS A 456 -13.01 -20.47 -8.43
N ILE A 457 -14.04 -20.31 -7.61
CA ILE A 457 -14.16 -21.02 -6.34
C ILE A 457 -15.31 -22.02 -6.43
N GLY A 458 -14.98 -23.30 -6.26
CA GLY A 458 -15.93 -24.42 -6.24
C GLY A 458 -16.36 -24.80 -4.83
N ILE A 459 -17.55 -25.35 -4.69
CA ILE A 459 -18.08 -25.90 -3.44
C ILE A 459 -18.50 -27.34 -3.67
N ILE A 460 -18.05 -28.24 -2.79
CA ILE A 460 -18.51 -29.61 -2.67
C ILE A 460 -19.32 -29.69 -1.37
N PRO A 461 -20.67 -29.79 -1.45
CA PRO A 461 -21.52 -30.01 -0.28
C PRO A 461 -21.23 -31.33 0.42
N PRO A 462 -21.60 -31.50 1.72
CA PRO A 462 -21.44 -32.73 2.45
C PRO A 462 -22.17 -33.89 1.77
N THR A 463 -21.45 -34.98 1.51
CA THR A 463 -22.00 -36.25 0.97
C THR A 463 -22.28 -37.27 2.08
N ASN A 464 -21.41 -37.33 3.08
CA ASN A 464 -21.53 -38.19 4.25
C ASN A 464 -22.02 -37.37 5.43
N ILE A 465 -23.33 -37.40 5.69
CA ILE A 465 -23.95 -36.66 6.80
C ILE A 465 -24.10 -37.61 7.99
N PRO A 466 -23.43 -37.32 9.13
CA PRO A 466 -23.59 -38.10 10.35
C PRO A 466 -25.03 -38.05 10.90
N PRO A 467 -25.45 -39.01 11.75
CA PRO A 467 -26.73 -38.95 12.46
C PRO A 467 -26.89 -37.63 13.28
N LYS A 468 -28.14 -37.15 13.40
CA LYS A 468 -28.42 -35.85 14.07
C LYS A 468 -27.94 -35.78 15.53
N ASP A 469 -28.04 -36.87 16.28
CA ASP A 469 -27.56 -36.97 17.66
C ASP A 469 -26.03 -36.82 17.74
N VAL A 470 -25.31 -37.41 16.80
CA VAL A 470 -23.84 -37.28 16.70
C VAL A 470 -23.44 -35.87 16.34
N ILE A 471 -24.14 -35.25 15.36
CA ILE A 471 -23.89 -33.84 14.99
C ILE A 471 -24.14 -32.94 16.21
N ASN A 472 -25.28 -33.09 16.89
CA ASN A 472 -25.64 -32.30 18.05
C ASN A 472 -24.58 -32.42 19.19
N LYS A 473 -24.02 -33.61 19.40
CA LYS A 473 -22.95 -33.83 20.37
C LYS A 473 -21.66 -33.09 19.93
N SER A 474 -21.29 -33.21 18.68
CA SER A 474 -20.10 -32.52 18.13
C SER A 474 -20.23 -30.99 18.18
N CYS A 475 -21.44 -30.46 17.98
CA CYS A 475 -21.73 -29.03 18.04
C CYS A 475 -21.75 -28.44 19.48
N GLN A 476 -21.57 -29.24 20.52
CA GLN A 476 -21.34 -28.74 21.86
C GLN A 476 -19.92 -28.22 22.08
N THR A 477 -18.99 -28.55 21.17
CA THR A 477 -17.64 -27.97 21.19
C THR A 477 -17.67 -26.48 20.88
N PRO A 478 -16.76 -25.68 21.46
CA PRO A 478 -16.72 -24.25 21.19
C PRO A 478 -16.56 -23.91 19.70
N ASN A 479 -17.18 -22.83 19.28
CA ASN A 479 -16.97 -22.30 17.92
C ASN A 479 -15.49 -21.91 17.72
N THR A 480 -14.84 -22.53 16.74
CA THR A 480 -13.43 -22.29 16.41
C THR A 480 -13.21 -21.01 15.58
N ASN A 481 -14.30 -20.27 15.27
CA ASN A 481 -14.29 -19.15 14.34
C ASN A 481 -14.64 -17.81 15.00
N LEU A 482 -14.11 -17.53 16.18
CA LEU A 482 -14.37 -16.27 16.92
C LEU A 482 -13.19 -15.29 16.84
N THR A 483 -12.02 -15.73 16.37
CA THR A 483 -10.81 -14.93 16.26
C THR A 483 -9.91 -15.48 15.15
N ASP A 484 -8.89 -14.72 14.77
CA ASP A 484 -7.85 -15.15 13.86
C ASP A 484 -6.61 -15.64 14.63
N PRO A 485 -6.01 -16.79 14.27
CA PRO A 485 -4.78 -17.26 14.91
C PRO A 485 -3.59 -16.31 14.76
N MET A 486 -3.61 -15.45 13.72
CA MET A 486 -2.55 -14.49 13.42
C MET A 486 -2.78 -13.11 14.08
N LEU A 487 -3.76 -12.98 14.99
CA LEU A 487 -4.12 -11.70 15.60
C LEU A 487 -2.96 -11.07 16.39
N GLY A 488 -2.04 -11.88 16.89
CA GLY A 488 -0.85 -11.44 17.63
C GLY A 488 -1.19 -10.92 19.03
N TYR A 489 -0.34 -10.03 19.56
CA TYR A 489 -0.55 -9.40 20.85
C TYR A 489 -1.83 -8.55 20.85
N VAL A 490 -2.66 -8.72 21.89
CA VAL A 490 -3.91 -7.97 22.09
C VAL A 490 -3.83 -6.98 23.26
N ASP A 491 -2.73 -7.03 24.04
CA ASP A 491 -2.52 -6.24 25.27
C ASP A 491 -1.66 -4.98 25.01
#